data_71e0e96524efde8e03672b08fde991a2
#
_entry.id   71e0e96524efde8e03672b08fde991a2
#
_cell.length_a   1.000
_cell.length_b   1.000
_cell.length_c   1.000
_cell.angle_alpha   90.00
_cell.angle_beta   90.00
_cell.angle_gamma   90.00
#
_symmetry.space_group_name_H-M   'P 1'
#
loop_
_entity.id
_entity.type
_entity.pdbx_description
1 polymer ?
#
loop_
_entity_poly.entity_id
_entity_poly.type
_entity_poly.pdbx_seq_one_letter_code
_entity_poly.pdbx_strand_id
1 'polypeptide(L)'
;MEEKGIIKFKKDEFSVREYVRNSLGKGRVSKVRIEYAPIGEKIIISTSKPGLIIGRGGEKIDELTRVLKNKFKLENPHIEIDEIRNPEFDAQLMADEIALSLERFGPLKFKVIAYKALQKIIEAGALGAEINLSGKLPGARAKSWRFAQGYLKKTGESAKVVDRAQSMAQTKPGTVGVKVSILSPEAILTDKITIDKKLLDEIKKNIETKDSSDEKTTKQNKLRSKKQ
;
A
#
# COMPACT_ATOMS: atom_id res chain seq x y z
N MET A 1 27.18 -25.30 2.24
CA MET A 1 27.79 -24.26 1.39
C MET A 1 26.79 -23.52 0.51
N GLU A 2 25.73 -24.16 0.08
CA GLU A 2 24.68 -23.60 -0.78
C GLU A 2 23.92 -22.42 -0.14
N GLU A 3 23.57 -22.53 1.14
CA GLU A 3 22.86 -21.48 1.88
C GLU A 3 23.61 -20.12 1.87
N LYS A 4 24.94 -20.16 2.04
CA LYS A 4 25.75 -18.94 1.97
C LYS A 4 25.74 -18.30 0.58
N GLY A 5 25.67 -19.14 -0.46
CA GLY A 5 25.53 -18.68 -1.84
C GLY A 5 24.21 -17.96 -2.09
N ILE A 6 23.08 -18.55 -1.61
CA ILE A 6 21.76 -17.97 -1.73
C ILE A 6 21.65 -16.63 -0.99
N ILE A 7 22.20 -16.56 0.23
CA ILE A 7 22.20 -15.31 1.01
C ILE A 7 23.02 -14.21 0.31
N LYS A 8 24.19 -14.54 -0.26
CA LYS A 8 25.01 -13.58 -1.01
C LYS A 8 24.23 -13.06 -2.21
N PHE A 9 23.64 -13.96 -2.99
CA PHE A 9 22.84 -13.61 -4.15
C PHE A 9 21.66 -12.66 -3.79
N LYS A 10 20.94 -12.94 -2.71
CA LYS A 10 19.85 -12.07 -2.25
C LYS A 10 20.32 -10.71 -1.73
N LYS A 11 21.52 -10.62 -1.16
CA LYS A 11 22.14 -9.34 -0.78
C LYS A 11 22.51 -8.51 -2.02
N ASP A 12 23.07 -9.15 -3.03
CA ASP A 12 23.43 -8.48 -4.28
C ASP A 12 22.18 -7.97 -5.00
N GLU A 13 21.11 -8.79 -5.07
CA GLU A 13 19.81 -8.39 -5.59
C GLU A 13 19.21 -7.18 -4.83
N PHE A 14 19.25 -7.20 -3.50
CA PHE A 14 18.80 -6.08 -2.69
C PHE A 14 19.59 -4.81 -2.94
N SER A 15 20.92 -4.92 -3.04
CA SER A 15 21.80 -3.79 -3.31
C SER A 15 21.54 -3.15 -4.67
N VAL A 16 21.24 -3.95 -5.70
CA VAL A 16 20.82 -3.48 -7.02
C VAL A 16 19.50 -2.71 -6.95
N ARG A 17 18.48 -3.28 -6.28
CA ARG A 17 17.17 -2.62 -6.09
C ARG A 17 17.31 -1.27 -5.39
N GLU A 18 18.06 -1.25 -4.31
CA GLU A 18 18.28 -0.04 -3.53
C GLU A 18 19.02 1.03 -4.33
N TYR A 19 20.06 0.62 -5.08
CA TYR A 19 20.79 1.53 -5.93
C TYR A 19 19.88 2.16 -7.01
N VAL A 20 19.10 1.35 -7.73
CA VAL A 20 18.16 1.82 -8.76
C VAL A 20 17.17 2.81 -8.15
N ARG A 21 16.59 2.49 -6.99
CA ARG A 21 15.63 3.35 -6.29
C ARG A 21 16.25 4.70 -5.87
N ASN A 22 17.46 4.66 -5.32
CA ASN A 22 18.16 5.88 -4.88
C ASN A 22 18.61 6.76 -6.04
N SER A 23 19.08 6.15 -7.13
CA SER A 23 19.51 6.86 -8.34
C SER A 23 18.36 7.59 -9.05
N LEU A 24 17.19 6.97 -9.12
CA LEU A 24 16.02 7.58 -9.76
C LEU A 24 15.31 8.60 -8.86
N GLY A 25 15.50 8.53 -7.54
CA GLY A 25 14.94 9.43 -6.54
C GLY A 25 13.51 9.11 -6.13
N LYS A 26 13.06 9.75 -5.05
CA LYS A 26 11.74 9.54 -4.44
C LYS A 26 10.60 9.95 -5.37
N GLY A 27 9.50 9.21 -5.32
CA GLY A 27 8.25 9.51 -6.02
C GLY A 27 8.26 9.19 -7.52
N ARG A 28 9.29 8.49 -8.00
CA ARG A 28 9.39 8.08 -9.41
C ARG A 28 9.24 6.58 -9.58
N VAL A 29 9.68 5.81 -8.60
CA VAL A 29 9.71 4.35 -8.65
C VAL A 29 8.83 3.77 -7.55
N SER A 30 7.92 2.89 -7.93
CA SER A 30 7.13 2.11 -7.00
C SER A 30 7.86 0.84 -6.58
N LYS A 31 7.95 -0.10 -7.50
CA LYS A 31 8.55 -1.42 -7.28
C LYS A 31 9.66 -1.66 -8.29
N VAL A 32 10.74 -2.33 -7.85
CA VAL A 32 11.80 -2.83 -8.72
C VAL A 32 11.83 -4.34 -8.58
N ARG A 33 11.65 -5.05 -9.67
CA ARG A 33 11.76 -6.51 -9.75
C ARG A 33 12.97 -6.87 -10.59
N ILE A 34 13.65 -7.93 -10.22
CA ILE A 34 14.79 -8.46 -10.98
C ILE A 34 14.41 -9.87 -11.35
N GLU A 35 14.40 -10.15 -12.64
CA GLU A 35 14.17 -11.48 -13.22
C GLU A 35 15.44 -11.94 -13.89
N TYR A 36 15.83 -13.17 -13.62
CA TYR A 36 17.01 -13.78 -14.20
C TYR A 36 16.58 -14.65 -15.36
N ALA A 37 17.01 -14.26 -16.57
CA ALA A 37 16.79 -15.00 -17.79
C ALA A 37 18.11 -15.62 -18.28
N PRO A 38 18.09 -16.67 -19.08
CA PRO A 38 19.32 -17.28 -19.65
C PRO A 38 20.17 -16.32 -20.49
N ILE A 39 19.54 -15.23 -20.99
CA ILE A 39 20.19 -14.23 -21.85
C ILE A 39 20.79 -13.07 -21.02
N GLY A 40 20.40 -12.93 -19.75
CA GLY A 40 20.85 -11.85 -18.87
C GLY A 40 19.82 -11.49 -17.81
N GLU A 41 20.12 -10.48 -17.02
CA GLU A 41 19.25 -9.98 -15.96
C GLU A 41 18.27 -8.93 -16.49
N LYS A 42 16.99 -9.15 -16.28
CA LYS A 42 15.91 -8.22 -16.62
C LYS A 42 15.49 -7.45 -15.37
N ILE A 43 15.61 -6.14 -15.39
CA ILE A 43 15.23 -5.25 -14.29
C ILE A 43 13.94 -4.53 -14.68
N ILE A 44 12.84 -4.89 -14.04
CA ILE A 44 11.52 -4.29 -14.28
C ILE A 44 11.29 -3.18 -13.26
N ILE A 45 11.08 -1.96 -13.75
CA ILE A 45 10.85 -0.77 -12.92
C ILE A 45 9.40 -0.32 -13.11
N SER A 46 8.58 -0.49 -12.08
CA SER A 46 7.19 0.00 -12.09
C SER A 46 7.16 1.49 -11.71
N THR A 47 6.55 2.32 -12.55
CA THR A 47 6.53 3.79 -12.41
C THR A 47 5.21 4.38 -12.91
N SER A 48 4.85 5.57 -12.37
CA SER A 48 3.74 6.38 -12.91
C SER A 48 4.19 7.36 -13.99
N LYS A 49 5.50 7.60 -14.14
CA LYS A 49 6.03 8.59 -15.08
C LYS A 49 7.23 8.05 -15.85
N PRO A 50 7.02 7.22 -16.88
CA PRO A 50 8.07 6.57 -17.65
C PRO A 50 9.11 7.55 -18.23
N GLY A 51 8.65 8.68 -18.73
CA GLY A 51 9.53 9.68 -19.35
C GLY A 51 10.60 10.27 -18.43
N LEU A 52 10.36 10.30 -17.11
CA LEU A 52 11.35 10.79 -16.13
C LEU A 52 12.46 9.76 -15.88
N ILE A 53 12.17 8.48 -16.09
CA ILE A 53 13.14 7.39 -15.95
C ILE A 53 13.96 7.25 -17.23
N ILE A 54 13.30 7.28 -18.39
CA ILE A 54 13.95 7.20 -19.69
C ILE A 54 14.95 8.37 -19.86
N GLY A 55 14.50 9.58 -19.54
CA GLY A 55 15.29 10.78 -19.76
C GLY A 55 15.29 11.22 -21.22
N ARG A 56 16.10 12.22 -21.55
CA ARG A 56 16.23 12.72 -22.92
C ARG A 56 16.99 11.69 -23.76
N GLY A 57 16.35 11.17 -24.81
CA GLY A 57 16.98 10.21 -25.72
C GLY A 57 17.44 8.88 -25.09
N GLY A 58 16.97 8.52 -23.89
CA GLY A 58 17.38 7.29 -23.19
C GLY A 58 18.65 7.43 -22.33
N GLU A 59 19.24 8.62 -22.24
CA GLU A 59 20.52 8.88 -21.55
C GLU A 59 20.57 8.34 -20.12
N LYS A 60 19.48 8.49 -19.34
CA LYS A 60 19.45 7.99 -17.96
C LYS A 60 19.42 6.47 -17.87
N ILE A 61 18.70 5.81 -18.77
CA ILE A 61 18.68 4.34 -18.81
C ILE A 61 20.05 3.81 -19.19
N ASP A 62 20.72 4.42 -20.17
CA ASP A 62 22.05 4.03 -20.59
C ASP A 62 23.09 4.23 -19.48
N GLU A 63 23.00 5.36 -18.75
CA GLU A 63 23.82 5.61 -17.58
C GLU A 63 23.60 4.55 -16.49
N LEU A 64 22.34 4.26 -16.14
CA LEU A 64 22.01 3.20 -15.19
C LEU A 64 22.55 1.84 -15.63
N THR A 65 22.37 1.48 -16.88
CA THR A 65 22.84 0.22 -17.45
C THR A 65 24.36 0.11 -17.34
N ARG A 66 25.09 1.18 -17.65
CA ARG A 66 26.57 1.25 -17.52
C ARG A 66 27.01 1.05 -16.07
N VAL A 67 26.36 1.73 -15.13
CA VAL A 67 26.70 1.61 -13.70
C VAL A 67 26.37 0.21 -13.17
N LEU A 68 25.24 -0.38 -13.57
CA LEU A 68 24.85 -1.73 -13.19
C LEU A 68 25.86 -2.78 -13.68
N LYS A 69 26.35 -2.66 -14.92
CA LYS A 69 27.43 -3.51 -15.43
C LYS A 69 28.73 -3.35 -14.64
N ASN A 70 29.15 -2.10 -14.40
CA ASN A 70 30.46 -1.83 -13.79
C ASN A 70 30.49 -2.11 -12.30
N LYS A 71 29.44 -1.70 -11.55
CA LYS A 71 29.40 -1.77 -10.08
C LYS A 71 28.93 -3.13 -9.57
N PHE A 72 27.90 -3.68 -10.19
CA PHE A 72 27.28 -4.94 -9.75
C PHE A 72 27.69 -6.15 -10.57
N LYS A 73 28.54 -5.93 -11.62
CA LYS A 73 29.07 -7.00 -12.49
C LYS A 73 27.98 -7.86 -13.14
N LEU A 74 26.84 -7.24 -13.44
CA LEU A 74 25.77 -7.89 -14.18
C LEU A 74 26.23 -8.10 -15.64
N GLU A 75 25.96 -9.28 -16.20
CA GLU A 75 26.45 -9.62 -17.55
C GLU A 75 25.75 -8.78 -18.62
N ASN A 76 24.42 -8.85 -18.67
CA ASN A 76 23.62 -8.13 -19.64
C ASN A 76 22.33 -7.58 -19.00
N PRO A 77 22.42 -6.51 -18.16
CA PRO A 77 21.23 -5.92 -17.55
C PRO A 77 20.36 -5.26 -18.61
N HIS A 78 19.11 -5.73 -18.71
CA HIS A 78 18.08 -5.13 -19.56
C HIS A 78 17.05 -4.44 -18.68
N ILE A 79 16.83 -3.14 -18.89
CA ILE A 79 15.89 -2.35 -18.11
C ILE A 79 14.56 -2.28 -18.88
N GLU A 80 13.50 -2.77 -18.26
CA GLU A 80 12.14 -2.66 -18.74
C GLU A 80 11.32 -1.75 -17.83
N ILE A 81 10.45 -0.94 -18.41
CA ILE A 81 9.62 -0.01 -17.67
C ILE A 81 8.18 -0.49 -17.74
N ASP A 82 7.59 -0.68 -16.56
CA ASP A 82 6.18 -1.02 -16.37
C ASP A 82 5.42 0.22 -15.91
N GLU A 83 4.43 0.65 -16.70
CA GLU A 83 3.66 1.85 -16.40
C GLU A 83 2.45 1.54 -15.51
N ILE A 84 2.39 2.20 -14.36
CA ILE A 84 1.28 2.09 -13.42
C ILE A 84 0.16 3.03 -13.89
N ARG A 85 -1.00 2.45 -14.22
CA ARG A 85 -2.18 3.22 -14.67
C ARG A 85 -2.79 4.08 -13.57
N ASN A 86 -2.92 3.52 -12.36
CA ASN A 86 -3.55 4.17 -11.21
C ASN A 86 -2.53 4.36 -10.08
N PRO A 87 -1.76 5.45 -10.05
CA PRO A 87 -0.73 5.68 -9.05
C PRO A 87 -1.29 5.88 -7.63
N GLU A 88 -2.58 6.22 -7.49
CA GLU A 88 -3.25 6.42 -6.22
C GLU A 88 -3.45 5.13 -5.43
N PHE A 89 -3.43 3.97 -6.09
CA PHE A 89 -3.53 2.67 -5.42
C PHE A 89 -2.18 2.13 -4.96
N ASP A 90 -1.09 2.73 -5.41
CA ASP A 90 0.25 2.33 -5.03
C ASP A 90 0.71 3.04 -3.76
N ALA A 91 0.91 2.26 -2.69
CA ALA A 91 1.28 2.82 -1.40
C ALA A 91 2.64 3.52 -1.42
N GLN A 92 3.60 3.05 -2.24
CA GLN A 92 4.94 3.63 -2.28
C GLN A 92 4.95 5.01 -2.96
N LEU A 93 4.27 5.14 -4.08
CA LEU A 93 4.16 6.43 -4.78
C LEU A 93 3.44 7.46 -3.92
N MET A 94 2.36 7.05 -3.24
CA MET A 94 1.63 7.93 -2.33
C MET A 94 2.46 8.32 -1.10
N ALA A 95 3.22 7.39 -0.52
CA ALA A 95 4.10 7.71 0.60
C ALA A 95 5.19 8.70 0.21
N ASP A 96 5.76 8.55 -0.96
CA ASP A 96 6.78 9.46 -1.50
C ASP A 96 6.19 10.84 -1.86
N GLU A 97 4.96 10.89 -2.43
CA GLU A 97 4.25 12.16 -2.71
C GLU A 97 4.01 12.96 -1.41
N ILE A 98 3.57 12.27 -0.36
CA ILE A 98 3.37 12.88 0.96
C ILE A 98 4.70 13.38 1.53
N ALA A 99 5.77 12.55 1.44
CA ALA A 99 7.09 12.92 1.94
C ALA A 99 7.64 14.16 1.23
N LEU A 100 7.60 14.20 -0.10
CA LEU A 100 8.01 15.36 -0.91
C LEU A 100 7.17 16.61 -0.61
N SER A 101 5.86 16.44 -0.37
CA SER A 101 4.97 17.54 0.02
C SER A 101 5.33 18.08 1.40
N LEU A 102 5.69 17.24 2.35
CA LEU A 102 6.16 17.64 3.68
C LEU A 102 7.53 18.36 3.62
N GLU A 103 8.44 17.91 2.76
CA GLU A 103 9.72 18.58 2.51
C GLU A 103 9.53 19.98 1.92
N ARG A 104 8.59 20.12 0.96
CA ARG A 104 8.30 21.40 0.27
C ARG A 104 7.55 22.41 1.15
N PHE A 105 6.47 21.97 1.79
CA PHE A 105 5.56 22.87 2.54
C PHE A 105 5.86 22.94 4.04
N GLY A 106 6.74 22.07 4.52
CA GLY A 106 7.12 21.98 5.93
C GLY A 106 6.12 21.18 6.80
N PRO A 107 6.55 20.82 8.03
CA PRO A 107 5.77 19.97 8.92
C PRO A 107 4.53 20.66 9.53
N LEU A 108 4.40 21.99 9.44
CA LEU A 108 3.23 22.71 9.98
C LEU A 108 1.92 22.34 9.28
N LYS A 109 1.98 22.09 7.97
CA LYS A 109 0.80 21.75 7.16
C LYS A 109 0.51 20.25 7.06
N PHE A 110 1.10 19.43 7.92
CA PHE A 110 1.01 17.98 7.85
C PHE A 110 -0.42 17.42 7.81
N LYS A 111 -1.36 18.02 8.57
CA LYS A 111 -2.77 17.61 8.56
C LYS A 111 -3.41 17.79 7.20
N VAL A 112 -3.23 18.97 6.60
CA VAL A 112 -3.81 19.31 5.29
C VAL A 112 -3.26 18.38 4.20
N ILE A 113 -1.94 18.13 4.22
CA ILE A 113 -1.28 17.24 3.27
C ILE A 113 -1.82 15.81 3.41
N ALA A 114 -1.94 15.31 4.64
CA ALA A 114 -2.43 13.95 4.90
C ALA A 114 -3.90 13.78 4.49
N TYR A 115 -4.77 14.73 4.84
CA TYR A 115 -6.18 14.66 4.44
C TYR A 115 -6.36 14.76 2.93
N LYS A 116 -5.60 15.65 2.26
CA LYS A 116 -5.67 15.77 0.80
C LYS A 116 -5.21 14.48 0.10
N ALA A 117 -4.13 13.87 0.57
CA ALA A 117 -3.65 12.60 0.03
C ALA A 117 -4.66 11.47 0.26
N LEU A 118 -5.24 11.40 1.47
CA LEU A 118 -6.25 10.40 1.81
C LEU A 118 -7.51 10.56 0.97
N GLN A 119 -7.95 11.79 0.74
CA GLN A 119 -9.09 12.09 -0.12
C GLN A 119 -8.84 11.66 -1.57
N LYS A 120 -7.65 11.95 -2.13
CA LYS A 120 -7.27 11.47 -3.47
C LYS A 120 -7.39 9.95 -3.60
N ILE A 121 -6.89 9.20 -2.60
CA ILE A 121 -6.93 7.72 -2.62
C ILE A 121 -8.37 7.22 -2.61
N ILE A 122 -9.24 7.83 -1.81
CA ILE A 122 -10.66 7.41 -1.72
C ILE A 122 -11.45 7.83 -2.96
N GLU A 123 -11.20 9.03 -3.51
CA GLU A 123 -11.82 9.49 -4.76
C GLU A 123 -11.43 8.60 -5.96
N ALA A 124 -10.22 8.05 -5.96
CA ALA A 124 -9.79 7.05 -6.95
C ALA A 124 -10.55 5.71 -6.82
N GLY A 125 -11.27 5.47 -5.70
CA GLY A 125 -12.11 4.29 -5.49
C GLY A 125 -11.49 3.22 -4.59
N ALA A 126 -10.43 3.52 -3.82
CA ALA A 126 -9.87 2.58 -2.86
C ALA A 126 -10.90 2.20 -1.78
N LEU A 127 -10.92 0.94 -1.35
CA LEU A 127 -11.79 0.47 -0.27
C LEU A 127 -11.46 1.13 1.07
N GLY A 128 -10.21 1.44 1.29
CA GLY A 128 -9.75 2.19 2.44
C GLY A 128 -8.26 2.47 2.43
N ALA A 129 -7.89 3.49 3.18
CA ALA A 129 -6.50 3.92 3.31
C ALA A 129 -6.18 4.39 4.73
N GLU A 130 -4.95 4.20 5.13
CA GLU A 130 -4.41 4.67 6.39
C GLU A 130 -3.05 5.33 6.16
N ILE A 131 -2.88 6.54 6.70
CA ILE A 131 -1.65 7.30 6.64
C ILE A 131 -1.19 7.57 8.07
N ASN A 132 0.01 7.12 8.42
CA ASN A 132 0.64 7.37 9.70
C ASN A 132 1.86 8.28 9.52
N LEU A 133 1.81 9.45 10.17
CA LEU A 133 2.91 10.40 10.20
C LEU A 133 3.54 10.39 11.59
N SER A 134 4.83 10.16 11.67
CA SER A 134 5.57 10.10 12.94
C SER A 134 6.85 10.93 12.88
N GLY A 135 7.08 11.72 13.90
CA GLY A 135 8.27 12.59 13.99
C GLY A 135 8.03 13.89 14.72
N LYS A 136 8.90 14.86 14.47
CA LYS A 136 8.72 16.24 14.97
C LYS A 136 7.68 16.98 14.10
N LEU A 137 6.44 16.63 14.32
CA LEU A 137 5.29 17.39 13.85
C LEU A 137 5.11 18.57 14.80
N PRO A 138 4.30 19.64 14.53
CA PRO A 138 4.42 20.92 15.21
C PRO A 138 4.67 20.79 16.71
N GLY A 139 5.84 21.27 17.15
CA GLY A 139 6.30 21.16 18.55
C GLY A 139 7.67 20.48 18.66
N ALA A 140 8.34 20.64 19.83
CA ALA A 140 9.66 20.11 20.07
C ALA A 140 9.66 18.56 20.28
N ARG A 141 8.56 18.03 20.83
CA ARG A 141 8.42 16.61 21.14
C ARG A 141 7.90 15.83 19.93
N ALA A 142 8.48 14.68 19.65
CA ALA A 142 7.99 13.77 18.62
C ALA A 142 6.58 13.26 18.94
N LYS A 143 5.71 13.26 17.94
CA LYS A 143 4.33 12.77 17.99
C LYS A 143 4.02 11.89 16.79
N SER A 144 3.06 10.99 16.96
CA SER A 144 2.52 10.18 15.87
C SER A 144 1.07 10.57 15.64
N TRP A 145 0.71 10.75 14.38
CA TRP A 145 -0.64 11.08 13.93
C TRP A 145 -1.10 10.06 12.91
N ARG A 146 -2.30 9.54 13.14
CA ARG A 146 -2.94 8.57 12.29
C ARG A 146 -4.15 9.19 11.60
N PHE A 147 -4.20 9.06 10.29
CA PHE A 147 -5.33 9.44 9.44
C PHE A 147 -5.81 8.18 8.76
N ALA A 148 -7.10 7.87 8.88
CA ALA A 148 -7.67 6.67 8.28
C ALA A 148 -9.07 6.96 7.76
N GLN A 149 -9.42 6.36 6.61
CA GLN A 149 -10.73 6.45 6.01
C GLN A 149 -11.04 5.16 5.25
N GLY A 150 -12.32 4.74 5.25
CA GLY A 150 -12.74 3.52 4.61
C GLY A 150 -12.41 2.25 5.39
N TYR A 151 -12.42 1.12 4.70
CA TYR A 151 -12.19 -0.20 5.27
C TYR A 151 -10.77 -0.68 5.01
N LEU A 152 -10.05 -1.06 6.07
CA LEU A 152 -8.68 -1.57 5.97
C LEU A 152 -8.47 -2.77 6.89
N LYS A 153 -7.99 -3.88 6.36
CA LYS A 153 -7.60 -5.06 7.14
C LYS A 153 -6.20 -4.89 7.75
N LYS A 154 -6.09 -5.23 9.04
CA LYS A 154 -4.83 -5.11 9.79
C LYS A 154 -4.23 -6.45 10.18
N THR A 155 -5.07 -7.45 10.33
CA THR A 155 -4.70 -8.77 10.85
C THR A 155 -5.26 -9.89 9.96
N GLY A 156 -4.73 -11.09 10.14
CA GLY A 156 -5.13 -12.28 9.38
C GLY A 156 -4.51 -12.36 7.98
N GLU A 157 -4.93 -13.35 7.22
CA GLU A 157 -4.46 -13.61 5.85
C GLU A 157 -4.77 -12.43 4.92
N SER A 158 -5.97 -11.85 5.06
CA SER A 158 -6.42 -10.70 4.27
C SER A 158 -5.56 -9.44 4.45
N ALA A 159 -4.75 -9.36 5.52
CA ALA A 159 -3.83 -8.25 5.71
C ALA A 159 -2.62 -8.27 4.77
N LYS A 160 -2.33 -9.41 4.11
CA LYS A 160 -1.27 -9.55 3.09
C LYS A 160 -1.65 -8.84 1.79
N VAL A 161 -2.94 -8.69 1.51
CA VAL A 161 -3.45 -8.04 0.30
C VAL A 161 -3.32 -6.51 0.36
N VAL A 162 -3.18 -5.96 1.59
CA VAL A 162 -3.00 -4.52 1.80
C VAL A 162 -1.59 -4.11 1.36
N ASP A 163 -1.50 -3.19 0.39
CA ASP A 163 -0.22 -2.62 0.00
C ASP A 163 0.26 -1.63 1.07
N ARG A 164 1.49 -1.82 1.53
CA ARG A 164 2.09 -1.03 2.61
C ARG A 164 3.44 -0.50 2.20
N ALA A 165 3.64 0.79 2.40
CA ALA A 165 4.90 1.42 2.07
C ALA A 165 5.33 2.44 3.13
N GLN A 166 6.63 2.74 3.10
CA GLN A 166 7.25 3.68 4.02
C GLN A 166 8.13 4.63 3.25
N SER A 167 8.06 5.91 3.63
CA SER A 167 8.96 6.94 3.13
C SER A 167 9.37 7.87 4.26
N MET A 168 10.44 8.62 4.07
CA MET A 168 10.89 9.61 5.05
C MET A 168 11.00 10.97 4.40
N ALA A 169 10.51 11.99 5.10
CA ALA A 169 10.63 13.39 4.72
C ALA A 169 11.72 14.06 5.58
N GLN A 170 12.68 14.69 4.96
CA GLN A 170 13.70 15.46 5.65
C GLN A 170 13.21 16.88 5.83
N THR A 171 12.87 17.26 7.05
CA THR A 171 12.38 18.59 7.40
C THR A 171 13.39 19.35 8.24
N LYS A 172 13.30 20.69 8.29
CA LYS A 172 14.23 21.53 9.08
C LYS A 172 14.39 21.08 10.55
N PRO A 173 13.31 20.72 11.29
CA PRO A 173 13.44 20.27 12.68
C PRO A 173 13.88 18.81 12.83
N GLY A 174 13.93 18.01 11.76
CA GLY A 174 14.31 16.61 11.76
C GLY A 174 13.54 15.78 10.75
N THR A 175 13.76 14.48 10.74
CA THR A 175 13.08 13.55 9.83
C THR A 175 11.67 13.21 10.32
N VAL A 176 10.73 13.14 9.37
CA VAL A 176 9.35 12.69 9.59
C VAL A 176 9.16 11.39 8.82
N GLY A 177 8.76 10.33 9.51
CA GLY A 177 8.40 9.05 8.90
C GLY A 177 6.96 9.09 8.40
N VAL A 178 6.76 8.63 7.18
CA VAL A 178 5.46 8.47 6.52
C VAL A 178 5.24 7.00 6.28
N LYS A 179 4.14 6.45 6.78
CA LYS A 179 3.69 5.08 6.48
C LYS A 179 2.32 5.16 5.84
N VAL A 180 2.16 4.52 4.71
CA VAL A 180 0.90 4.47 3.97
C VAL A 180 0.48 3.02 3.79
N SER A 181 -0.79 2.76 4.01
CA SER A 181 -1.40 1.45 3.77
C SER A 181 -2.67 1.67 2.95
N ILE A 182 -2.78 0.99 1.82
CA ILE A 182 -3.90 1.15 0.87
C ILE A 182 -4.49 -0.22 0.58
N LEU A 183 -5.81 -0.30 0.57
CA LEU A 183 -6.56 -1.46 0.11
C LEU A 183 -7.22 -1.11 -1.22
N SER A 184 -6.71 -1.69 -2.31
CA SER A 184 -7.25 -1.50 -3.65
C SER A 184 -8.66 -2.11 -3.79
N PRO A 185 -9.50 -1.61 -4.71
CA PRO A 185 -10.84 -2.18 -4.95
C PRO A 185 -10.79 -3.59 -5.55
N GLU A 186 -9.70 -3.92 -6.27
CA GLU A 186 -9.50 -5.21 -6.93
C GLU A 186 -9.02 -6.30 -5.94
N ALA A 187 -8.78 -5.93 -4.69
CA ALA A 187 -8.29 -6.85 -3.66
C ALA A 187 -9.31 -7.95 -3.35
N ILE A 188 -8.94 -9.20 -3.59
CA ILE A 188 -9.74 -10.37 -3.23
C ILE A 188 -9.56 -10.62 -1.74
N LEU A 189 -10.60 -10.32 -0.97
CA LEU A 189 -10.64 -10.59 0.46
C LEU A 189 -11.29 -11.96 0.71
N THR A 190 -10.54 -12.90 1.26
CA THR A 190 -11.03 -14.24 1.61
C THR A 190 -12.13 -14.21 2.67
N ASP A 191 -12.14 -13.16 3.51
CA ASP A 191 -13.11 -12.99 4.60
C ASP A 191 -14.37 -12.20 4.16
N LYS A 192 -14.49 -11.81 2.90
CA LYS A 192 -15.64 -11.05 2.42
C LYS A 192 -16.80 -12.01 2.21
N ILE A 193 -17.81 -11.87 3.06
CA ILE A 193 -19.08 -12.59 2.91
C ILE A 193 -19.84 -11.94 1.74
N THR A 194 -20.04 -12.69 0.67
CA THR A 194 -20.92 -12.29 -0.43
C THR A 194 -22.35 -12.59 -0.01
N ILE A 195 -23.15 -11.54 0.17
CA ILE A 195 -24.57 -11.68 0.52
C ILE A 195 -25.35 -11.87 -0.78
N ASP A 196 -25.61 -13.12 -1.13
CA ASP A 196 -26.48 -13.46 -2.25
C ASP A 196 -27.96 -13.21 -1.88
N LYS A 197 -28.77 -12.91 -2.88
CA LYS A 197 -30.22 -12.71 -2.67
C LYS A 197 -30.89 -13.90 -1.97
N LYS A 198 -30.42 -15.12 -2.25
CA LYS A 198 -30.90 -16.35 -1.60
C LYS A 198 -30.66 -16.33 -0.09
N LEU A 199 -29.46 -15.92 0.33
CA LEU A 199 -29.12 -15.78 1.77
C LEU A 199 -29.99 -14.72 2.46
N LEU A 200 -30.28 -13.60 1.79
CA LEU A 200 -31.18 -12.57 2.32
C LEU A 200 -32.59 -13.12 2.53
N ASP A 201 -33.09 -13.92 1.60
CA ASP A 201 -34.42 -14.52 1.71
C ASP A 201 -34.48 -15.61 2.79
N GLU A 202 -33.42 -16.38 2.97
CA GLU A 202 -33.27 -17.33 4.08
C GLU A 202 -33.21 -16.64 5.45
N ILE A 203 -32.47 -15.54 5.54
CA ILE A 203 -32.39 -14.74 6.78
C ILE A 203 -33.74 -14.13 7.10
N LYS A 204 -34.48 -13.59 6.12
CA LYS A 204 -35.84 -13.07 6.33
C LYS A 204 -36.78 -14.16 6.83
N LYS A 205 -36.77 -15.34 6.19
CA LYS A 205 -37.60 -16.48 6.66
C LYS A 205 -37.26 -16.92 8.09
N ASN A 206 -35.97 -16.93 8.43
CA ASN A 206 -35.49 -17.30 9.77
C ASN A 206 -35.91 -16.26 10.84
N ILE A 207 -35.97 -14.98 10.49
CA ILE A 207 -36.46 -13.92 11.37
C ILE A 207 -37.96 -14.07 11.57
N GLU A 208 -38.76 -14.21 10.52
CA GLU A 208 -40.21 -14.41 10.58
C GLU A 208 -40.61 -15.66 11.41
N THR A 209 -39.83 -16.74 11.28
CA THR A 209 -40.04 -17.95 12.08
C THR A 209 -39.71 -17.76 13.57
N LYS A 210 -38.69 -16.95 13.90
CA LYS A 210 -38.35 -16.61 15.29
C LYS A 210 -39.41 -15.73 15.92
N ASP A 211 -39.84 -14.67 15.24
CA ASP A 211 -40.85 -13.75 15.73
C ASP A 211 -42.18 -14.47 16.00
N SER A 212 -42.56 -15.42 15.12
CA SER A 212 -43.73 -16.24 15.30
C SER A 212 -43.62 -17.26 16.47
N SER A 213 -42.41 -17.71 16.81
CA SER A 213 -42.17 -18.59 17.96
C SER A 213 -42.17 -17.81 19.29
N ASP A 214 -41.64 -16.59 19.31
CA ASP A 214 -41.57 -15.74 20.48
C ASP A 214 -42.94 -15.15 20.82
N GLU A 215 -43.79 -14.87 19.83
CA GLU A 215 -45.21 -14.51 20.09
C GLU A 215 -46.02 -15.66 20.68
N LYS A 216 -45.78 -16.89 20.25
CA LYS A 216 -46.46 -18.08 20.82
C LYS A 216 -46.06 -18.34 22.28
N THR A 217 -44.77 -18.18 22.60
CA THR A 217 -44.24 -18.34 23.96
C THR A 217 -44.74 -17.24 24.89
N THR A 218 -44.83 -16.00 24.39
CA THR A 218 -45.36 -14.87 25.16
C THR A 218 -46.86 -15.00 25.44
N LYS A 219 -47.65 -15.53 24.47
CA LYS A 219 -49.10 -15.81 24.65
C LYS A 219 -49.34 -16.96 25.62
N GLN A 220 -48.50 -18.02 25.58
CA GLN A 220 -48.60 -19.14 26.54
C GLN A 220 -48.24 -18.70 27.98
N ASN A 221 -47.24 -17.87 28.16
CA ASN A 221 -46.87 -17.35 29.47
C ASN A 221 -47.89 -16.40 30.06
N LYS A 222 -48.57 -15.56 29.23
CA LYS A 222 -49.70 -14.73 29.66
C LYS A 222 -50.94 -15.54 30.02
N LEU A 223 -51.16 -16.71 29.41
CA LEU A 223 -52.27 -17.59 29.76
C LEU A 223 -52.00 -18.40 31.06
N ARG A 224 -50.73 -18.70 31.36
CA ARG A 224 -50.34 -19.35 32.62
C ARG A 224 -50.45 -18.39 33.83
N SER A 225 -50.08 -17.12 33.65
CA SER A 225 -50.17 -16.11 34.72
C SER A 225 -51.63 -15.63 35.05
N LYS A 226 -52.62 -15.96 34.20
CA LYS A 226 -54.04 -15.70 34.47
C LYS A 226 -54.79 -16.87 35.12
N LYS A 227 -54.12 -18.00 35.30
CA LYS A 227 -54.71 -19.21 35.94
C LYS A 227 -54.17 -19.48 37.36
N GLN A 228 -53.33 -18.58 37.88
CA GLN A 228 -52.97 -18.48 39.29
C GLN A 228 -53.69 -17.26 39.89
#